data_a1fe99e4713022385fdd511c19027b22
#
_entry.id   a1fe99e4713022385fdd511c19027b22
#
_cell.length_a   1.000
_cell.length_b   1.000
_cell.length_c   1.000
_cell.angle_alpha   90.00
_cell.angle_beta   90.00
_cell.angle_gamma   90.00
#
_symmetry.space_group_name_H-M   'P 1'
#
loop_
_entity.id
_entity.type
_entity.pdbx_description
1 polymer ?
#
loop_
_entity_poly.entity_id
_entity_poly.type
_entity_poly.pdbx_seq_one_letter_code
_entity_poly.pdbx_strand_id
1 'polypeptide(L)'
;MRVALVAHHESETNLRLVEAAPGGVQAEIVRPSRIRGWLGAGDAALARLDVLRSLDGMESGSWEVGLLENDGIPVLNPLSALMATHDKLQTSRLLEAAGLPHPRTMHYDGTTEPGTVELPVVLKPRFGSWGSDVMLCTTRRQLTEALDVVSQRPWFRTHGVLMQELIPPLGHDLRIVVSCGQVVGAVRRQAAEGEWRTNVALGAERQHADPPRAAIELALGAAAAVGADLVGVDLLPIVDDGWAVIELNGAVEFNDEYSLGGDDIFALAMKALVDAVTSRPQTAIAVA
;
A
#
# COMPACT_ATOMS: atom_id res chain seq x y z
N MET A 1 -9.87 -22.73 12.51
CA MET A 1 -9.40 -21.33 12.56
C MET A 1 -10.27 -20.52 11.61
N ARG A 2 -10.76 -19.35 12.06
CA ARG A 2 -11.43 -18.39 11.19
C ARG A 2 -10.47 -17.26 10.87
N VAL A 3 -10.59 -16.71 9.66
CA VAL A 3 -9.84 -15.53 9.20
C VAL A 3 -10.85 -14.51 8.69
N ALA A 4 -10.93 -13.35 9.36
CA ALA A 4 -11.77 -12.26 8.91
C ALA A 4 -10.97 -11.33 7.99
N LEU A 5 -11.39 -11.16 6.74
CA LEU A 5 -10.95 -10.05 5.90
C LEU A 5 -11.75 -8.81 6.31
N VAL A 6 -11.11 -7.90 7.05
CA VAL A 6 -11.78 -6.69 7.58
C VAL A 6 -11.82 -5.65 6.48
N ALA A 7 -12.96 -5.52 5.81
CA ALA A 7 -13.14 -4.63 4.67
C ALA A 7 -14.56 -4.07 4.58
N HIS A 8 -14.73 -2.95 3.90
CA HIS A 8 -16.05 -2.37 3.60
C HIS A 8 -16.68 -2.94 2.33
N HIS A 9 -15.86 -3.45 1.41
CA HIS A 9 -16.25 -3.85 0.07
C HIS A 9 -15.88 -5.30 -0.24
N GLU A 10 -16.76 -5.98 -0.96
CA GLU A 10 -16.52 -7.30 -1.56
C GLU A 10 -15.83 -7.10 -2.93
N SER A 11 -14.58 -6.60 -2.91
CA SER A 11 -13.81 -6.49 -4.15
C SER A 11 -13.47 -7.89 -4.70
N GLU A 12 -13.15 -7.97 -5.99
CA GLU A 12 -12.73 -9.22 -6.62
C GLU A 12 -11.55 -9.86 -5.86
N THR A 13 -10.56 -9.06 -5.48
CA THR A 13 -9.41 -9.53 -4.69
C THR A 13 -9.86 -10.12 -3.35
N ASN A 14 -10.75 -9.43 -2.63
CA ASN A 14 -11.25 -9.90 -1.33
C ASN A 14 -12.02 -11.22 -1.46
N LEU A 15 -12.89 -11.35 -2.46
CA LEU A 15 -13.64 -12.60 -2.73
C LEU A 15 -12.70 -13.75 -3.06
N ARG A 16 -11.74 -13.53 -3.95
CA ARG A 16 -10.75 -14.54 -4.36
C ARG A 16 -9.84 -14.96 -3.21
N LEU A 17 -9.43 -14.04 -2.32
CA LEU A 17 -8.68 -14.39 -1.10
C LEU A 17 -9.50 -15.29 -0.18
N VAL A 18 -10.79 -15.01 0.00
CA VAL A 18 -11.68 -15.89 0.80
C VAL A 18 -11.79 -17.27 0.19
N GLU A 19 -12.01 -17.37 -1.12
CA GLU A 19 -12.11 -18.64 -1.85
C GLU A 19 -10.80 -19.46 -1.80
N ALA A 20 -9.66 -18.79 -1.77
CA ALA A 20 -8.34 -19.42 -1.72
C ALA A 20 -7.88 -19.83 -0.32
N ALA A 21 -8.75 -19.72 0.70
CA ALA A 21 -8.40 -20.12 2.07
C ALA A 21 -8.04 -21.62 2.12
N PRO A 22 -6.92 -22.00 2.77
CA PRO A 22 -6.49 -23.39 2.88
C PRO A 22 -7.52 -24.27 3.60
N GLY A 23 -7.49 -25.59 3.32
CA GLY A 23 -8.38 -26.53 3.98
C GLY A 23 -8.30 -26.44 5.51
N GLY A 24 -9.47 -26.42 6.19
CA GLY A 24 -9.58 -26.23 7.63
C GLY A 24 -9.59 -24.77 8.11
N VAL A 25 -9.47 -23.79 7.20
CA VAL A 25 -9.63 -22.38 7.49
C VAL A 25 -10.96 -21.88 6.91
N GLN A 26 -11.76 -21.22 7.74
CA GLN A 26 -12.97 -20.52 7.32
C GLN A 26 -12.62 -19.01 7.17
N ALA A 27 -12.60 -18.51 5.94
CA ALA A 27 -12.40 -17.10 5.67
C ALA A 27 -13.72 -16.42 5.30
N GLU A 28 -13.90 -15.18 5.72
CA GLU A 28 -15.07 -14.34 5.38
C GLU A 28 -14.67 -12.87 5.31
N ILE A 29 -15.37 -12.10 4.46
CA ILE A 29 -15.29 -10.64 4.45
C ILE A 29 -16.21 -10.11 5.56
N VAL A 30 -15.63 -9.42 6.54
CA VAL A 30 -16.35 -8.92 7.71
C VAL A 30 -16.21 -7.41 7.81
N ARG A 31 -17.33 -6.69 7.88
CA ARG A 31 -17.28 -5.24 8.09
C ARG A 31 -16.69 -4.91 9.47
N PRO A 32 -15.89 -3.83 9.59
CA PRO A 32 -15.29 -3.45 10.87
C PRO A 32 -16.28 -3.44 12.03
N SER A 33 -17.47 -2.87 11.85
CA SER A 33 -18.51 -2.76 12.89
C SER A 33 -19.04 -4.09 13.42
N ARG A 34 -18.75 -5.21 12.74
CA ARG A 34 -19.20 -6.57 13.14
C ARG A 34 -18.09 -7.47 13.64
N ILE A 35 -16.83 -7.01 13.54
CA ILE A 35 -15.68 -7.89 13.74
C ILE A 35 -15.54 -8.44 15.14
N ARG A 36 -15.83 -7.66 16.19
CA ARG A 36 -15.63 -8.04 17.58
C ARG A 36 -16.47 -9.27 18.03
N GLY A 37 -17.63 -9.48 17.42
CA GLY A 37 -18.47 -10.66 17.73
C GLY A 37 -18.16 -11.87 16.85
N TRP A 38 -17.28 -11.73 15.88
CA TRP A 38 -17.01 -12.76 14.87
C TRP A 38 -15.74 -13.56 15.17
N LEU A 39 -14.70 -12.95 15.73
CA LEU A 39 -13.42 -13.57 16.07
C LEU A 39 -13.34 -13.97 17.54
N GLY A 40 -12.58 -15.03 17.83
CA GLY A 40 -12.24 -15.51 19.15
C GLY A 40 -10.81 -16.04 19.22
N ALA A 41 -10.45 -16.66 20.34
CA ALA A 41 -9.12 -17.22 20.52
C ALA A 41 -8.80 -18.27 19.45
N GLY A 42 -7.64 -18.15 18.82
CA GLY A 42 -7.19 -19.01 17.72
C GLY A 42 -7.67 -18.59 16.33
N ASP A 43 -8.42 -17.49 16.21
CA ASP A 43 -8.78 -16.85 14.95
C ASP A 43 -7.81 -15.71 14.62
N ALA A 44 -7.92 -15.13 13.40
CA ALA A 44 -7.10 -14.02 12.96
C ALA A 44 -7.88 -13.03 12.09
N ALA A 45 -7.36 -11.82 11.93
CA ALA A 45 -7.87 -10.83 10.99
C ALA A 45 -6.82 -10.46 9.95
N LEU A 46 -7.27 -10.18 8.72
CA LEU A 46 -6.51 -9.47 7.70
C LEU A 46 -7.16 -8.11 7.49
N ALA A 47 -6.49 -7.04 7.90
CA ALA A 47 -7.01 -5.69 7.73
C ALA A 47 -6.79 -5.21 6.28
N ARG A 48 -7.91 -4.86 5.61
CA ARG A 48 -7.95 -4.40 4.23
C ARG A 48 -8.81 -3.13 4.10
N LEU A 49 -8.55 -2.17 4.99
CA LEU A 49 -9.14 -0.83 4.91
C LEU A 49 -8.32 -0.01 3.92
N ASP A 50 -8.97 0.64 2.97
CA ASP A 50 -8.32 1.43 1.92
C ASP A 50 -8.37 2.93 2.23
N VAL A 51 -7.74 3.73 1.39
CA VAL A 51 -7.85 5.19 1.42
C VAL A 51 -9.22 5.64 0.91
N LEU A 52 -9.70 6.75 1.47
CA LEU A 52 -10.95 7.35 1.02
C LEU A 52 -10.80 7.97 -0.36
N ARG A 53 -11.84 7.87 -1.20
CA ARG A 53 -11.89 8.55 -2.50
C ARG A 53 -11.83 10.08 -2.40
N SER A 54 -12.17 10.63 -1.25
CA SER A 54 -12.01 12.04 -0.92
C SER A 54 -10.56 12.47 -0.70
N LEU A 55 -9.61 11.53 -0.65
CA LEU A 55 -8.20 11.74 -0.35
C LEU A 55 -7.93 12.30 1.08
N ASP A 56 -8.92 12.18 1.95
CA ASP A 56 -8.94 12.75 3.30
C ASP A 56 -8.75 11.69 4.39
N GLY A 57 -7.87 10.73 4.14
CA GLY A 57 -7.52 9.66 5.07
C GLY A 57 -7.92 8.27 4.61
N MET A 58 -8.12 7.39 5.59
CA MET A 58 -8.46 5.98 5.40
C MET A 58 -9.94 5.72 5.71
N GLU A 59 -10.45 4.60 5.19
CA GLU A 59 -11.76 4.07 5.57
C GLU A 59 -11.87 3.89 7.09
N SER A 60 -13.10 3.99 7.61
CA SER A 60 -13.37 3.74 9.03
C SER A 60 -13.08 2.28 9.41
N GLY A 61 -12.74 2.03 10.68
CA GLY A 61 -12.45 0.68 11.17
C GLY A 61 -11.09 0.55 11.85
N SER A 62 -10.26 1.58 11.82
CA SER A 62 -8.95 1.57 12.49
C SER A 62 -9.08 1.33 14.00
N TRP A 63 -10.16 1.83 14.61
CA TRP A 63 -10.44 1.61 16.01
C TRP A 63 -10.74 0.13 16.30
N GLU A 64 -11.56 -0.51 15.48
CA GLU A 64 -11.93 -1.92 15.61
C GLU A 64 -10.72 -2.83 15.40
N VAL A 65 -9.87 -2.51 14.41
CA VAL A 65 -8.59 -3.22 14.18
C VAL A 65 -7.68 -3.11 15.39
N GLY A 66 -7.49 -1.90 15.94
CA GLY A 66 -6.68 -1.71 17.16
C GLY A 66 -7.25 -2.43 18.40
N LEU A 67 -8.58 -2.57 18.52
CA LEU A 67 -9.20 -3.33 19.59
C LEU A 67 -8.93 -4.84 19.46
N LEU A 68 -8.90 -5.39 18.23
CA LEU A 68 -8.53 -6.79 18.02
C LEU A 68 -7.08 -7.05 18.48
N GLU A 69 -6.15 -6.14 18.15
CA GLU A 69 -4.76 -6.23 18.61
C GLU A 69 -4.67 -6.24 20.14
N ASN A 70 -5.41 -5.34 20.80
CA ASN A 70 -5.48 -5.27 22.25
C ASN A 70 -6.13 -6.51 22.89
N ASP A 71 -7.10 -7.12 22.22
CA ASP A 71 -7.74 -8.38 22.64
C ASP A 71 -6.84 -9.61 22.34
N GLY A 72 -5.62 -9.41 21.79
CA GLY A 72 -4.64 -10.45 21.48
C GLY A 72 -5.01 -11.30 20.27
N ILE A 73 -5.93 -10.84 19.43
CA ILE A 73 -6.24 -11.49 18.15
C ILE A 73 -5.13 -11.11 17.16
N PRO A 74 -4.48 -12.09 16.50
CA PRO A 74 -3.52 -11.78 15.45
C PRO A 74 -4.17 -10.97 14.33
N VAL A 75 -3.64 -9.76 14.10
CA VAL A 75 -4.01 -8.92 12.97
C VAL A 75 -2.86 -8.92 11.98
N LEU A 76 -3.16 -9.29 10.76
CA LEU A 76 -2.25 -9.19 9.61
C LEU A 76 -2.51 -7.85 8.93
N ASN A 77 -1.46 -7.18 8.51
CA ASN A 77 -1.42 -5.75 8.36
C ASN A 77 -1.87 -5.06 9.67
N PRO A 78 -1.07 -5.13 10.74
CA PRO A 78 -1.40 -4.47 11.99
C PRO A 78 -1.70 -2.98 11.75
N LEU A 79 -2.44 -2.36 12.63
CA LEU A 79 -2.90 -0.96 12.44
C LEU A 79 -1.74 -0.01 12.10
N SER A 80 -0.58 -0.20 12.72
CA SER A 80 0.62 0.59 12.42
C SER A 80 1.10 0.43 10.97
N ALA A 81 1.10 -0.79 10.44
CA ALA A 81 1.46 -1.09 9.06
C ALA A 81 0.41 -0.56 8.07
N LEU A 82 -0.87 -0.72 8.39
CA LEU A 82 -1.97 -0.22 7.59
C LEU A 82 -1.88 1.32 7.45
N MET A 83 -1.65 2.02 8.56
CA MET A 83 -1.42 3.47 8.54
C MET A 83 -0.17 3.85 7.74
N ALA A 84 0.93 3.12 7.92
CA ALA A 84 2.20 3.38 7.24
C ALA A 84 2.11 3.18 5.71
N THR A 85 1.32 2.22 5.24
CA THR A 85 1.15 1.95 3.81
C THR A 85 0.21 2.92 3.10
N HIS A 86 -0.68 3.59 3.83
CA HIS A 86 -1.62 4.57 3.24
C HIS A 86 -1.16 6.02 3.38
N ASP A 87 -0.34 6.32 4.39
CA ASP A 87 0.26 7.64 4.59
C ASP A 87 1.61 7.74 3.88
N LYS A 88 1.64 8.32 2.67
CA LYS A 88 2.85 8.45 1.86
C LYS A 88 3.98 9.21 2.56
N LEU A 89 3.66 10.11 3.50
CA LEU A 89 4.69 10.78 4.31
C LEU A 89 5.34 9.81 5.29
N GLN A 90 4.53 8.99 5.95
CA GLN A 90 5.05 7.98 6.89
C GLN A 90 5.83 6.90 6.13
N THR A 91 5.30 6.41 5.01
CA THR A 91 6.03 5.51 4.11
C THR A 91 7.43 6.04 3.79
N SER A 92 7.52 7.28 3.30
CA SER A 92 8.81 7.90 2.94
C SER A 92 9.79 7.94 4.13
N ARG A 93 9.31 8.31 5.32
CA ARG A 93 10.14 8.34 6.53
C ARG A 93 10.65 6.98 6.96
N LEU A 94 9.81 5.95 6.86
CA LEU A 94 10.20 4.58 7.19
C LEU A 94 11.20 3.99 6.19
N LEU A 95 11.02 4.27 4.90
CA LEU A 95 11.97 3.90 3.86
C LEU A 95 13.32 4.61 4.04
N GLU A 96 13.31 5.92 4.36
CA GLU A 96 14.51 6.68 4.68
C GLU A 96 15.25 6.09 5.89
N ALA A 97 14.53 5.80 6.97
CA ALA A 97 15.09 5.19 8.18
C ALA A 97 15.69 3.79 7.92
N ALA A 98 15.13 3.05 6.96
CA ALA A 98 15.62 1.76 6.52
C ALA A 98 16.75 1.84 5.48
N GLY A 99 17.10 3.04 5.01
CA GLY A 99 18.12 3.25 3.97
C GLY A 99 17.72 2.71 2.60
N LEU A 100 16.42 2.59 2.31
CA LEU A 100 15.91 2.04 1.06
C LEU A 100 15.73 3.14 0.00
N PRO A 101 16.08 2.88 -1.27
CA PRO A 101 15.91 3.84 -2.36
C PRO A 101 14.45 4.28 -2.52
N HIS A 102 14.21 5.59 -2.39
CA HIS A 102 12.92 6.22 -2.59
C HIS A 102 13.12 7.70 -2.93
N PRO A 103 12.17 8.39 -3.60
CA PRO A 103 12.31 9.81 -3.90
C PRO A 103 12.20 10.66 -2.64
N ARG A 104 13.05 11.66 -2.52
CA ARG A 104 12.99 12.64 -1.43
C ARG A 104 11.61 13.28 -1.38
N THR A 105 11.00 13.28 -0.20
CA THR A 105 9.62 13.73 0.01
C THR A 105 9.57 14.76 1.12
N MET A 106 8.98 15.92 0.84
CA MET A 106 8.74 17.00 1.79
C MET A 106 7.23 17.20 1.97
N HIS A 107 6.85 17.61 3.18
CA HIS A 107 5.47 17.95 3.51
C HIS A 107 5.30 19.47 3.53
N TYR A 108 4.20 19.95 2.95
CA TYR A 108 3.81 21.35 2.95
C TYR A 108 2.35 21.49 3.39
N ASP A 109 2.09 22.27 4.42
CA ASP A 109 0.76 22.46 5.02
C ASP A 109 0.21 23.89 4.82
N GLY A 110 0.95 24.74 4.11
CA GLY A 110 0.56 26.12 3.85
C GLY A 110 0.88 27.11 4.97
N THR A 111 1.46 26.66 6.09
CA THR A 111 1.76 27.56 7.24
C THR A 111 3.08 28.29 7.11
N THR A 112 3.97 27.81 6.26
CA THR A 112 5.27 28.40 6.00
C THR A 112 5.46 28.59 4.49
N GLU A 113 6.40 29.46 4.10
CA GLU A 113 6.81 29.51 2.69
C GLU A 113 7.34 28.13 2.28
N PRO A 114 6.96 27.63 1.08
CA PRO A 114 7.55 26.41 0.58
C PRO A 114 9.04 26.65 0.45
N GLY A 115 9.83 25.94 1.24
CA GLY A 115 11.29 26.07 1.26
C GLY A 115 11.90 25.92 -0.13
N THR A 116 13.23 25.93 -0.22
CA THR A 116 13.91 25.73 -1.51
C THR A 116 13.64 24.33 -2.03
N VAL A 117 12.63 24.20 -2.89
CA VAL A 117 12.28 22.94 -3.57
C VAL A 117 13.06 22.88 -4.88
N GLU A 118 13.79 21.79 -5.10
CA GLU A 118 14.42 21.50 -6.38
C GLU A 118 13.36 21.08 -7.41
N LEU A 119 13.51 21.55 -8.63
CA LEU A 119 12.61 21.22 -9.74
C LEU A 119 13.33 20.26 -10.70
N PRO A 120 12.61 19.37 -11.36
CA PRO A 120 11.15 19.16 -11.30
C PRO A 120 10.68 18.48 -10.01
N VAL A 121 9.44 18.77 -9.59
CA VAL A 121 8.83 18.22 -8.40
C VAL A 121 7.41 17.70 -8.70
N VAL A 122 7.00 16.65 -8.02
CA VAL A 122 5.65 16.09 -8.07
C VAL A 122 4.89 16.49 -6.82
N LEU A 123 3.77 17.19 -6.98
CA LEU A 123 2.80 17.41 -5.92
C LEU A 123 1.84 16.24 -5.87
N LYS A 124 1.56 15.71 -4.69
CA LYS A 124 0.57 14.65 -4.51
C LYS A 124 -0.09 14.69 -3.13
N PRO A 125 -1.35 14.24 -2.99
CA PRO A 125 -2.00 14.11 -1.70
C PRO A 125 -1.22 13.15 -0.79
N ARG A 126 -1.24 13.41 0.51
CA ARG A 126 -0.65 12.53 1.52
C ARG A 126 -1.34 11.16 1.54
N PHE A 127 -2.67 11.18 1.51
CA PHE A 127 -3.51 9.99 1.31
C PHE A 127 -4.08 10.01 -0.09
N GLY A 128 -4.11 8.89 -0.79
CA GLY A 128 -4.68 8.85 -2.13
C GLY A 128 -4.19 7.70 -2.97
N SER A 129 -4.96 7.39 -3.99
CA SER A 129 -4.72 6.33 -4.96
C SER A 129 -5.11 6.79 -6.37
N TRP A 130 -4.89 5.94 -7.35
CA TRP A 130 -5.31 6.12 -8.76
C TRP A 130 -4.70 7.32 -9.48
N GLY A 131 -3.65 7.97 -8.94
CA GLY A 131 -3.04 9.17 -9.53
C GLY A 131 -3.88 10.44 -9.43
N SER A 132 -4.90 10.46 -8.57
CA SER A 132 -5.76 11.62 -8.34
C SER A 132 -4.98 12.77 -7.71
N ASP A 133 -5.21 13.99 -8.21
CA ASP A 133 -4.55 15.23 -7.75
C ASP A 133 -2.99 15.16 -7.74
N VAL A 134 -2.40 14.33 -8.61
CA VAL A 134 -0.93 14.25 -8.80
C VAL A 134 -0.53 15.19 -9.92
N MET A 135 0.33 16.17 -9.62
CA MET A 135 0.74 17.23 -10.53
C MET A 135 2.26 17.30 -10.67
N LEU A 136 2.75 17.36 -11.92
CA LEU A 136 4.15 17.59 -12.21
C LEU A 136 4.41 19.09 -12.38
N CYS A 137 5.36 19.64 -11.63
CA CYS A 137 5.79 21.01 -11.70
C CYS A 137 7.26 21.09 -12.15
N THR A 138 7.50 21.61 -13.35
CA THR A 138 8.83 21.76 -13.93
C THR A 138 9.39 23.18 -13.80
N THR A 139 8.52 24.14 -13.44
CA THR A 139 8.88 25.55 -13.22
C THR A 139 8.30 26.07 -11.90
N ARG A 140 8.91 27.15 -11.35
CA ARG A 140 8.39 27.82 -10.15
C ARG A 140 6.96 28.33 -10.34
N ARG A 141 6.64 28.85 -11.52
CA ARG A 141 5.28 29.32 -11.83
C ARG A 141 4.27 28.17 -11.74
N GLN A 142 4.58 27.02 -12.36
CA GLN A 142 3.70 25.84 -12.27
C GLN A 142 3.54 25.35 -10.82
N LEU A 143 4.60 25.38 -10.02
CA LEU A 143 4.53 25.01 -8.61
C LEU A 143 3.59 25.93 -7.83
N THR A 144 3.72 27.27 -8.03
CA THR A 144 2.84 28.24 -7.37
C THR A 144 1.38 28.02 -7.78
N GLU A 145 1.10 27.93 -9.09
CA GLU A 145 -0.24 27.68 -9.61
C GLU A 145 -0.85 26.37 -9.08
N ALA A 146 -0.04 25.30 -8.99
CA ALA A 146 -0.47 24.00 -8.47
C ALA A 146 -0.74 24.08 -6.96
N LEU A 147 0.06 24.76 -6.18
CA LEU A 147 -0.18 24.99 -4.74
C LEU A 147 -1.45 25.80 -4.50
N ASP A 148 -1.72 26.82 -5.32
CA ASP A 148 -2.99 27.57 -5.27
C ASP A 148 -4.18 26.66 -5.52
N VAL A 149 -4.10 25.77 -6.50
CA VAL A 149 -5.16 24.80 -6.82
C VAL A 149 -5.39 23.83 -5.68
N VAL A 150 -4.33 23.18 -5.17
CA VAL A 150 -4.47 22.16 -4.11
C VAL A 150 -4.87 22.77 -2.77
N SER A 151 -4.52 24.03 -2.49
CA SER A 151 -4.91 24.73 -1.26
C SER A 151 -6.44 24.87 -1.12
N GLN A 152 -7.19 24.81 -2.23
CA GLN A 152 -8.64 24.83 -2.24
C GLN A 152 -9.27 23.44 -2.00
N ARG A 153 -8.47 22.38 -2.00
CA ARG A 153 -8.97 21.02 -1.78
C ARG A 153 -9.26 20.76 -0.31
N PRO A 154 -10.37 20.06 0.03
CA PRO A 154 -10.69 19.73 1.43
C PRO A 154 -9.57 18.96 2.12
N TRP A 155 -8.97 17.96 1.45
CA TRP A 155 -7.90 17.14 1.98
C TRP A 155 -6.63 17.94 2.32
N PHE A 156 -6.34 19.05 1.62
CA PHE A 156 -5.18 19.88 1.90
C PHE A 156 -5.25 20.52 3.28
N ARG A 157 -6.44 20.97 3.70
CA ARG A 157 -6.63 21.63 5.00
C ARG A 157 -6.36 20.68 6.17
N THR A 158 -6.62 19.39 5.98
CA THR A 158 -6.43 18.37 7.02
C THR A 158 -5.01 17.80 6.98
N HIS A 159 -4.46 17.58 5.80
CA HIS A 159 -3.26 16.75 5.64
C HIS A 159 -2.09 17.45 4.92
N GLY A 160 -2.28 18.65 4.39
CA GLY A 160 -1.28 19.31 3.53
C GLY A 160 -1.05 18.53 2.23
N VAL A 161 0.02 18.86 1.53
CA VAL A 161 0.44 18.23 0.27
C VAL A 161 1.87 17.72 0.39
N LEU A 162 2.20 16.66 -0.34
CA LEU A 162 3.58 16.20 -0.47
C LEU A 162 4.22 16.79 -1.73
N MET A 163 5.44 17.28 -1.56
CA MET A 163 6.33 17.69 -2.62
C MET A 163 7.43 16.64 -2.75
N GLN A 164 7.38 15.87 -3.82
CA GLN A 164 8.26 14.72 -4.03
C GLN A 164 9.16 14.92 -5.23
N GLU A 165 10.43 14.59 -5.08
CA GLU A 165 11.39 14.54 -6.18
C GLU A 165 10.83 13.70 -7.33
N LEU A 166 10.99 14.20 -8.58
CA LEU A 166 10.63 13.43 -9.75
C LEU A 166 11.71 12.38 -10.03
N ILE A 167 11.35 11.11 -9.99
CA ILE A 167 12.13 10.07 -10.65
C ILE A 167 11.81 10.15 -12.15
N PRO A 168 12.81 10.34 -13.02
CA PRO A 168 12.57 10.45 -14.45
C PRO A 168 11.77 9.25 -14.98
N PRO A 169 10.60 9.47 -15.60
CA PRO A 169 9.74 8.37 -16.02
C PRO A 169 10.38 7.59 -17.18
N LEU A 170 10.50 6.28 -17.04
CA LEU A 170 10.94 5.35 -18.07
C LEU A 170 9.76 4.63 -18.74
N GLY A 171 8.55 5.17 -18.59
CA GLY A 171 7.31 4.70 -19.21
C GLY A 171 6.71 3.45 -18.58
N HIS A 172 7.31 2.91 -17.54
CA HIS A 172 6.76 1.75 -16.83
C HIS A 172 7.16 1.73 -15.36
N ASP A 173 6.45 0.91 -14.58
CA ASP A 173 6.83 0.52 -13.23
C ASP A 173 6.60 -0.99 -12.99
N LEU A 174 6.99 -1.46 -11.82
CA LEU A 174 6.65 -2.79 -11.32
C LEU A 174 5.75 -2.63 -10.09
N ARG A 175 4.64 -3.38 -10.04
CA ARG A 175 3.93 -3.66 -8.80
C ARG A 175 4.22 -5.08 -8.38
N ILE A 176 4.83 -5.24 -7.21
CA ILE A 176 5.16 -6.53 -6.60
C ILE A 176 4.24 -6.74 -5.41
N VAL A 177 3.58 -7.90 -5.34
CA VAL A 177 2.73 -8.28 -4.20
C VAL A 177 3.56 -9.14 -3.25
N VAL A 178 3.68 -8.67 -2.02
CA VAL A 178 4.38 -9.35 -0.93
C VAL A 178 3.36 -9.86 0.07
N SER A 179 3.46 -11.12 0.47
CA SER A 179 2.67 -11.74 1.55
C SER A 179 3.62 -12.39 2.56
N CYS A 180 3.62 -11.89 3.79
CA CYS A 180 4.43 -12.39 4.90
C CYS A 180 5.90 -12.66 4.53
N GLY A 181 6.53 -11.67 3.88
CA GLY A 181 7.95 -11.75 3.50
C GLY A 181 8.25 -12.62 2.27
N GLN A 182 7.23 -13.01 1.50
CA GLN A 182 7.36 -13.75 0.25
C GLN A 182 6.76 -12.94 -0.90
N VAL A 183 7.43 -12.91 -2.05
CA VAL A 183 6.83 -12.37 -3.28
C VAL A 183 5.88 -13.43 -3.82
N VAL A 184 4.60 -13.07 -3.91
CA VAL A 184 3.54 -13.98 -4.38
C VAL A 184 3.04 -13.62 -5.78
N GLY A 185 3.35 -12.42 -6.27
CA GLY A 185 2.94 -11.99 -7.60
C GLY A 185 3.61 -10.68 -8.00
N ALA A 186 3.63 -10.42 -9.30
CA ALA A 186 4.13 -9.16 -9.84
C ALA A 186 3.53 -8.86 -11.21
N VAL A 187 3.46 -7.57 -11.54
CA VAL A 187 3.03 -7.10 -12.86
C VAL A 187 3.84 -5.87 -13.24
N ARG A 188 4.17 -5.75 -14.52
CA ARG A 188 4.67 -4.52 -15.10
C ARG A 188 3.49 -3.68 -15.56
N ARG A 189 3.47 -2.39 -15.23
CA ARG A 189 2.47 -1.46 -15.72
C ARG A 189 3.13 -0.53 -16.73
N GLN A 190 2.69 -0.58 -17.98
CA GLN A 190 3.17 0.26 -19.06
C GLN A 190 2.27 1.49 -19.16
N ALA A 191 2.84 2.69 -19.04
CA ALA A 191 2.11 3.95 -19.16
C ALA A 191 1.44 4.07 -20.55
N ALA A 192 0.26 4.71 -20.58
CA ALA A 192 -0.40 5.07 -21.82
C ALA A 192 0.43 6.07 -22.62
N GLU A 193 0.24 6.13 -23.93
CA GLU A 193 0.94 7.07 -24.80
C GLU A 193 0.70 8.53 -24.35
N GLY A 194 1.78 9.27 -24.12
CA GLY A 194 1.73 10.66 -23.67
C GLY A 194 1.47 10.83 -22.16
N GLU A 195 1.23 9.77 -21.41
CA GLU A 195 1.09 9.80 -19.94
C GLU A 195 2.43 9.38 -19.28
N TRP A 196 2.83 10.10 -18.25
CA TRP A 196 4.07 9.81 -17.51
C TRP A 196 3.82 8.92 -16.27
N ARG A 197 2.58 8.87 -15.80
CA ARG A 197 2.16 8.02 -14.67
C ARG A 197 1.77 6.63 -15.16
N THR A 198 1.97 5.64 -14.33
CA THR A 198 1.75 4.21 -14.64
C THR A 198 0.48 3.65 -13.98
N ASN A 199 -0.43 4.54 -13.55
CA ASN A 199 -1.68 4.13 -12.94
C ASN A 199 -2.63 3.53 -13.98
N VAL A 200 -3.17 2.33 -13.71
CA VAL A 200 -4.16 1.66 -14.57
C VAL A 200 -5.43 2.52 -14.76
N ALA A 201 -5.83 3.26 -13.73
CA ALA A 201 -6.95 4.20 -13.83
C ALA A 201 -6.72 5.33 -14.84
N LEU A 202 -5.48 5.57 -15.28
CA LEU A 202 -5.10 6.53 -16.31
C LEU A 202 -4.78 5.89 -17.64
N GLY A 203 -5.14 4.61 -17.84
CA GLY A 203 -4.98 3.89 -19.09
C GLY A 203 -3.68 3.07 -19.19
N ALA A 204 -2.91 2.91 -18.12
CA ALA A 204 -1.76 2.02 -18.16
C ALA A 204 -2.19 0.56 -18.35
N GLU A 205 -1.41 -0.17 -19.14
CA GLU A 205 -1.63 -1.59 -19.42
C GLU A 205 -0.78 -2.45 -18.48
N ARG A 206 -1.39 -3.54 -17.99
CA ARG A 206 -0.67 -4.57 -17.25
C ARG A 206 -0.03 -5.55 -18.23
N GLN A 207 1.20 -5.92 -17.94
CA GLN A 207 1.98 -6.89 -18.69
C GLN A 207 2.60 -7.88 -17.71
N HIS A 208 2.76 -9.12 -18.16
CA HIS A 208 3.50 -10.12 -17.38
C HIS A 208 4.88 -9.57 -16.98
N ALA A 209 5.29 -9.85 -15.75
CA ALA A 209 6.59 -9.46 -15.24
C ALA A 209 7.37 -10.67 -14.70
N ASP A 210 8.67 -10.63 -14.95
CA ASP A 210 9.66 -11.45 -14.25
C ASP A 210 10.59 -10.46 -13.52
N PRO A 211 10.24 -10.07 -12.27
CA PRO A 211 10.93 -8.99 -11.59
C PRO A 211 12.38 -9.39 -11.30
N PRO A 212 13.37 -8.51 -11.60
CA PRO A 212 14.76 -8.80 -11.31
C PRO A 212 15.00 -8.87 -9.80
N ARG A 213 16.03 -9.61 -9.42
CA ARG A 213 16.39 -9.87 -8.02
C ARG A 213 16.47 -8.57 -7.18
N ALA A 214 17.06 -7.52 -7.72
CA ALA A 214 17.16 -6.23 -7.03
C ALA A 214 15.78 -5.61 -6.71
N ALA A 215 14.80 -5.73 -7.61
CA ALA A 215 13.43 -5.27 -7.36
C ALA A 215 12.73 -6.14 -6.31
N ILE A 216 12.94 -7.46 -6.33
CA ILE A 216 12.41 -8.39 -5.33
C ILE A 216 12.96 -8.03 -3.94
N GLU A 217 14.28 -7.90 -3.81
CA GLU A 217 14.94 -7.58 -2.52
C GLU A 217 14.46 -6.22 -1.99
N LEU A 218 14.30 -5.21 -2.87
CA LEU A 218 13.78 -3.90 -2.49
C LEU A 218 12.32 -3.97 -2.03
N ALA A 219 11.47 -4.72 -2.73
CA ALA A 219 10.06 -4.89 -2.34
C ALA A 219 9.91 -5.58 -0.99
N LEU A 220 10.69 -6.63 -0.74
CA LEU A 220 10.73 -7.33 0.56
C LEU A 220 11.23 -6.41 1.68
N GLY A 221 12.29 -5.64 1.42
CA GLY A 221 12.81 -4.65 2.35
C GLY A 221 11.78 -3.56 2.68
N ALA A 222 11.06 -3.06 1.68
CA ALA A 222 10.03 -2.04 1.87
C ALA A 222 8.83 -2.56 2.68
N ALA A 223 8.36 -3.78 2.38
CA ALA A 223 7.29 -4.42 3.16
C ALA A 223 7.69 -4.60 4.62
N ALA A 224 8.93 -5.05 4.87
CA ALA A 224 9.47 -5.20 6.22
C ALA A 224 9.62 -3.85 6.94
N ALA A 225 10.07 -2.80 6.25
CA ALA A 225 10.25 -1.46 6.84
C ALA A 225 8.95 -0.85 7.35
N VAL A 226 7.81 -1.13 6.70
CA VAL A 226 6.48 -0.67 7.14
C VAL A 226 5.76 -1.71 8.03
N GLY A 227 6.31 -2.91 8.18
CA GLY A 227 5.73 -3.99 8.98
C GLY A 227 4.46 -4.61 8.36
N ALA A 228 4.33 -4.57 7.04
CA ALA A 228 3.14 -5.07 6.36
C ALA A 228 3.24 -6.58 6.05
N ASP A 229 2.14 -7.30 6.30
CA ASP A 229 2.02 -8.73 6.00
C ASP A 229 1.55 -8.97 4.55
N LEU A 230 0.52 -8.24 4.06
CA LEU A 230 0.07 -8.29 2.67
C LEU A 230 0.09 -6.88 2.07
N VAL A 231 0.92 -6.66 1.07
CA VAL A 231 1.13 -5.30 0.52
C VAL A 231 1.53 -5.34 -0.95
N GLY A 232 1.05 -4.37 -1.71
CA GLY A 232 1.57 -4.07 -3.04
C GLY A 232 2.66 -3.01 -2.95
N VAL A 233 3.82 -3.29 -3.52
CA VAL A 233 4.96 -2.37 -3.56
C VAL A 233 5.14 -1.88 -4.99
N ASP A 234 5.05 -0.58 -5.19
CA ASP A 234 5.22 0.05 -6.49
C ASP A 234 6.66 0.56 -6.63
N LEU A 235 7.37 0.08 -7.64
CA LEU A 235 8.77 0.35 -7.90
C LEU A 235 8.95 1.05 -9.24
N LEU A 236 9.56 2.23 -9.24
CA LEU A 236 10.01 2.88 -10.47
C LEU A 236 11.45 2.46 -10.81
N PRO A 237 11.71 2.15 -12.08
CA PRO A 237 13.09 1.96 -12.54
C PRO A 237 13.82 3.31 -12.48
N ILE A 238 15.09 3.25 -12.06
CA ILE A 238 16.00 4.40 -12.14
C ILE A 238 17.13 4.10 -13.13
N VAL A 239 17.78 5.16 -13.62
CA VAL A 239 18.90 4.99 -14.54
C VAL A 239 19.97 4.08 -13.92
N ASP A 240 20.67 3.30 -14.74
CA ASP A 240 21.69 2.32 -14.33
C ASP A 240 21.15 1.08 -13.60
N ASP A 241 20.01 0.56 -14.08
CA ASP A 241 19.38 -0.71 -13.64
C ASP A 241 18.97 -0.75 -12.14
N GLY A 242 18.79 0.40 -11.52
CA GLY A 242 18.29 0.51 -10.16
C GLY A 242 16.77 0.56 -10.07
N TRP A 243 16.26 0.52 -8.83
CA TRP A 243 14.84 0.66 -8.51
C TRP A 243 14.66 1.57 -7.31
N ALA A 244 13.53 2.28 -7.28
CA ALA A 244 13.12 3.07 -6.13
C ALA A 244 11.67 2.80 -5.76
N VAL A 245 11.37 2.72 -4.46
CA VAL A 245 10.00 2.56 -3.96
C VAL A 245 9.26 3.88 -4.09
N ILE A 246 8.12 3.88 -4.79
CA ILE A 246 7.28 5.07 -4.95
C ILE A 246 6.07 5.08 -4.04
N GLU A 247 5.52 3.90 -3.75
CA GLU A 247 4.31 3.73 -2.96
C GLU A 247 4.20 2.30 -2.41
N LEU A 248 3.53 2.16 -1.26
CA LEU A 248 3.05 0.88 -0.73
C LEU A 248 1.53 0.93 -0.57
N ASN A 249 0.86 -0.18 -0.84
CA ASN A 249 -0.60 -0.31 -0.84
C ASN A 249 -1.02 -1.44 0.11
N GLY A 250 -1.52 -1.11 1.31
CA GLY A 250 -1.92 -2.09 2.34
C GLY A 250 -3.22 -2.83 2.04
N ALA A 251 -4.09 -2.24 1.22
CA ALA A 251 -5.30 -2.87 0.69
C ALA A 251 -5.14 -3.16 -0.82
N VAL A 252 -3.99 -3.73 -1.20
CA VAL A 252 -3.63 -3.96 -2.60
C VAL A 252 -4.67 -4.79 -3.35
N GLU A 253 -5.11 -4.31 -4.51
CA GLU A 253 -5.94 -5.05 -5.46
C GLU A 253 -5.05 -5.72 -6.52
N PHE A 254 -5.29 -7.02 -6.75
CA PHE A 254 -4.58 -7.83 -7.73
C PHE A 254 -5.49 -8.91 -8.32
N ASN A 255 -5.07 -9.50 -9.41
CA ASN A 255 -5.79 -10.55 -10.13
C ASN A 255 -4.81 -11.58 -10.70
N ASP A 256 -5.28 -12.51 -11.51
CA ASP A 256 -4.46 -13.58 -12.08
C ASP A 256 -3.32 -13.08 -13.01
N GLU A 257 -3.38 -11.82 -13.51
CA GLU A 257 -2.30 -11.22 -14.31
C GLU A 257 -1.00 -11.05 -13.50
N TYR A 258 -1.09 -11.04 -12.17
CA TYR A 258 0.06 -10.94 -11.27
C TYR A 258 0.77 -12.27 -11.01
N SER A 259 0.20 -13.40 -11.43
CA SER A 259 0.73 -14.75 -11.17
C SER A 259 2.13 -14.91 -11.75
N LEU A 260 3.04 -15.47 -10.96
CA LEU A 260 4.41 -15.81 -11.36
C LEU A 260 4.49 -17.31 -11.63
N GLY A 261 5.10 -17.71 -12.74
CA GLY A 261 5.31 -19.10 -13.07
C GLY A 261 4.04 -19.95 -13.25
N GLY A 262 2.85 -19.33 -13.33
CA GLY A 262 1.56 -20.03 -13.44
C GLY A 262 0.95 -20.43 -12.10
N ASP A 263 1.54 -20.03 -10.97
CA ASP A 263 1.01 -20.30 -9.63
C ASP A 263 -0.24 -19.43 -9.35
N ASP A 264 -1.14 -19.95 -8.52
CA ASP A 264 -2.29 -19.16 -8.03
C ASP A 264 -1.84 -18.18 -6.95
N ILE A 265 -1.80 -16.89 -7.30
CA ILE A 265 -1.37 -15.81 -6.41
C ILE A 265 -2.23 -15.72 -5.13
N PHE A 266 -3.54 -16.00 -5.22
CA PHE A 266 -4.43 -15.94 -4.08
C PHE A 266 -4.17 -17.08 -3.10
N ALA A 267 -3.94 -18.28 -3.64
CA ALA A 267 -3.57 -19.45 -2.83
C ALA A 267 -2.21 -19.25 -2.15
N LEU A 268 -1.22 -18.71 -2.86
CA LEU A 268 0.08 -18.38 -2.28
C LEU A 268 -0.04 -17.31 -1.19
N ALA A 269 -0.79 -16.24 -1.43
CA ALA A 269 -0.98 -15.16 -0.47
C ALA A 269 -1.67 -15.66 0.80
N MET A 270 -2.80 -16.35 0.67
CA MET A 270 -3.55 -16.88 1.82
C MET A 270 -2.77 -17.94 2.59
N LYS A 271 -2.03 -18.80 1.90
CA LYS A 271 -1.17 -19.78 2.55
C LYS A 271 -0.11 -19.10 3.41
N ALA A 272 0.60 -18.09 2.87
CA ALA A 272 1.61 -17.35 3.62
C ALA A 272 1.03 -16.66 4.87
N LEU A 273 -0.16 -16.05 4.75
CA LEU A 273 -0.87 -15.41 5.86
C LEU A 273 -1.26 -16.43 6.95
N VAL A 274 -1.81 -17.58 6.57
CA VAL A 274 -2.22 -18.63 7.51
C VAL A 274 -1.00 -19.24 8.21
N ASP A 275 0.07 -19.52 7.47
CA ASP A 275 1.33 -20.04 8.03
C ASP A 275 1.93 -19.05 9.03
N ALA A 276 1.90 -17.75 8.75
CA ALA A 276 2.41 -16.71 9.64
C ALA A 276 1.61 -16.65 10.95
N VAL A 277 0.28 -16.80 10.91
CA VAL A 277 -0.55 -16.84 12.12
C VAL A 277 -0.28 -18.10 12.93
N THR A 278 -0.21 -19.26 12.29
CA THR A 278 -0.06 -20.55 12.98
C THR A 278 1.34 -20.75 13.55
N SER A 279 2.35 -20.08 13.00
CA SER A 279 3.73 -20.12 13.50
C SER A 279 4.03 -19.14 14.64
N ARG A 280 3.15 -18.15 14.86
CA ARG A 280 3.30 -17.22 16.01
C ARG A 280 3.06 -17.97 17.32
N PRO A 281 3.95 -17.87 18.32
CA PRO A 281 3.68 -18.44 19.64
C PRO A 281 2.40 -17.80 20.20
N GLN A 282 1.43 -18.63 20.60
CA GLN A 282 0.24 -18.14 21.29
C GLN A 282 0.68 -17.50 22.62
N THR A 283 0.71 -16.18 22.66
CA THR A 283 0.93 -15.45 23.92
C THR A 283 -0.33 -15.66 24.75
N ALA A 284 -0.25 -16.51 25.79
CA ALA A 284 -1.32 -16.68 26.75
C ALA A 284 -1.60 -15.31 27.38
N ILE A 285 -2.77 -14.72 27.09
CA ILE A 285 -3.25 -13.55 27.80
C ILE A 285 -3.52 -14.02 29.23
N ALA A 286 -2.65 -13.61 30.17
CA ALA A 286 -2.97 -13.71 31.57
C ALA A 286 -4.15 -12.76 31.84
N VAL A 287 -5.35 -13.32 31.93
CA VAL A 287 -6.51 -12.59 32.45
C VAL A 287 -6.21 -12.31 33.91
N ALA A 288 -5.91 -11.04 34.21
CA ALA A 288 -5.80 -10.55 35.60
C ALA A 288 -7.17 -10.10 36.09
#